data_925f5bcb453cc01a515a25bdc5a39c29
#
_entry.id   925f5bcb453cc01a515a25bdc5a39c29
#
_cell.length_a   1.000
_cell.length_b   1.000
_cell.length_c   1.000
_cell.angle_alpha   90.00
_cell.angle_beta   90.00
_cell.angle_gamma   90.00
#
_symmetry.space_group_name_H-M   'P 1'
#
loop_
_entity.id
_entity.type
_entity.pdbx_description
1 polymer ?
#
loop_
_entity_poly.entity_id
_entity_poly.type
_entity_poly.pdbx_seq_one_letter_code
_entity_poly.pdbx_strand_id
1 'polypeptide(L)'
;SGTGNAALCAPGSLDPAKVAGKVVVCDRGVVDRTAKSAEVLRGGGVGMILVNLTDSSLDTDKHAIPTVHVNPPATQTIKDKVTANPAITVSLINRDTTGLPLEAQPQIAGFSSRGPLLATDSDLLKPDVSAPGVAILAGVSPIGTGGDNFGFLSGTSMAAPHVAGFGALIL
;
A
#
# COMPACT_ATOMS: atom_id res chain seq x y z
N SER A 1 14.63 -3.17 16.36
CA SER A 1 14.44 -2.64 15.01
C SER A 1 15.48 -3.26 14.09
N GLY A 2 15.01 -3.92 13.01
CA GLY A 2 15.88 -4.47 11.99
C GLY A 2 16.52 -3.35 11.17
N THR A 3 17.72 -3.61 10.64
CA THR A 3 18.38 -2.74 9.66
C THR A 3 18.38 -3.44 8.31
N GLY A 4 18.38 -2.67 7.22
CA GLY A 4 18.43 -3.22 5.88
C GLY A 4 17.20 -4.07 5.51
N ASN A 5 17.39 -5.27 5.01
CA ASN A 5 16.33 -6.15 4.51
C ASN A 5 15.28 -6.52 5.57
N ALA A 6 15.65 -6.64 6.84
CA ALA A 6 14.71 -6.94 7.92
C ALA A 6 13.76 -5.77 8.23
N ALA A 7 14.21 -4.52 8.12
CA ALA A 7 13.33 -3.36 8.25
C ALA A 7 12.29 -3.30 7.11
N LEU A 8 12.68 -3.75 5.91
CA LEU A 8 11.80 -3.85 4.76
C LEU A 8 10.89 -5.08 4.81
N CYS A 9 11.04 -5.98 5.78
CA CYS A 9 10.40 -7.29 5.80
C CYS A 9 10.57 -8.02 4.45
N ALA A 10 11.79 -8.00 3.93
CA ALA A 10 12.10 -8.66 2.67
C ALA A 10 11.99 -10.20 2.81
N PRO A 11 11.63 -10.93 1.75
CA PRO A 11 11.52 -12.39 1.82
C PRO A 11 12.76 -13.05 2.43
N GLY A 12 12.57 -13.92 3.43
CA GLY A 12 13.63 -14.61 4.15
C GLY A 12 14.40 -13.78 5.19
N SER A 13 14.07 -12.53 5.41
CA SER A 13 14.85 -11.64 6.28
C SER A 13 14.41 -11.62 7.75
N LEU A 14 13.21 -12.11 8.06
CA LEU A 14 12.68 -12.10 9.41
C LEU A 14 13.04 -13.39 10.17
N ASP A 15 13.54 -13.23 11.38
CA ASP A 15 13.82 -14.32 12.30
C ASP A 15 12.53 -14.75 13.01
N PRO A 16 12.05 -16.00 12.80
CA PRO A 16 10.82 -16.48 13.42
C PRO A 16 10.85 -16.40 14.96
N ALA A 17 12.00 -16.60 15.59
CA ALA A 17 12.12 -16.51 17.04
C ALA A 17 11.81 -15.10 17.60
N LYS A 18 11.95 -14.08 16.75
CA LYS A 18 11.70 -12.67 17.12
C LYS A 18 10.33 -12.17 16.74
N VAL A 19 9.68 -12.76 15.72
CA VAL A 19 8.42 -12.23 15.16
C VAL A 19 7.20 -13.09 15.45
N ALA A 20 7.37 -14.34 15.86
CA ALA A 20 6.26 -15.25 16.15
C ALA A 20 5.30 -14.65 17.20
N GLY A 21 4.00 -14.63 16.87
CA GLY A 21 2.94 -14.08 17.73
C GLY A 21 2.93 -12.56 17.85
N LYS A 22 3.71 -11.83 17.04
CA LYS A 22 3.82 -10.36 17.12
C LYS A 22 3.23 -9.65 15.92
N VAL A 23 2.83 -8.40 16.12
CA VAL A 23 2.60 -7.44 15.05
C VAL A 23 3.93 -6.81 14.67
N VAL A 24 4.28 -6.86 13.39
CA VAL A 24 5.60 -6.42 12.88
C VAL A 24 5.45 -5.09 12.14
N VAL A 25 6.32 -4.14 12.45
CA VAL A 25 6.42 -2.87 11.71
C VAL A 25 7.38 -3.05 10.54
N CYS A 26 6.89 -2.84 9.32
CA CYS A 26 7.65 -2.97 8.09
C CYS A 26 7.73 -1.63 7.35
N ASP A 27 8.93 -1.22 6.97
CA ASP A 27 9.13 -0.01 6.18
C ASP A 27 8.71 -0.23 4.72
N ARG A 28 8.04 0.75 4.15
CA ARG A 28 7.81 0.85 2.71
C ARG A 28 9.17 0.98 2.00
N GLY A 29 9.28 0.51 0.78
CA GLY A 29 10.50 0.57 -0.01
C GLY A 29 10.40 -0.32 -1.24
N VAL A 30 11.52 -0.89 -1.69
CA VAL A 30 11.64 -1.63 -2.96
C VAL A 30 10.96 -3.01 -2.97
N VAL A 31 10.57 -3.55 -1.79
CA VAL A 31 9.89 -4.85 -1.70
C VAL A 31 8.38 -4.63 -1.83
N ASP A 32 7.69 -5.48 -2.59
CA ASP A 32 6.25 -5.44 -2.73
C ASP A 32 5.52 -5.50 -1.38
N ARG A 33 4.46 -4.72 -1.25
CA ARG A 33 3.68 -4.61 0.00
C ARG A 33 3.11 -5.95 0.45
N THR A 34 2.57 -6.71 -0.49
CA THR A 34 2.01 -8.05 -0.20
C THR A 34 3.09 -9.07 0.14
N ALA A 35 4.26 -9.00 -0.50
CA ALA A 35 5.41 -9.85 -0.17
C ALA A 35 5.90 -9.63 1.28
N LYS A 36 5.82 -8.39 1.80
CA LYS A 36 6.14 -8.10 3.21
C LYS A 36 5.20 -8.82 4.17
N SER A 37 3.89 -8.76 3.90
CA SER A 37 2.90 -9.44 4.74
C SER A 37 3.03 -10.97 4.69
N ALA A 38 3.39 -11.53 3.53
CA ALA A 38 3.71 -12.95 3.39
C ALA A 38 4.96 -13.35 4.19
N GLU A 39 5.99 -12.50 4.20
CA GLU A 39 7.19 -12.72 5.01
C GLU A 39 6.90 -12.68 6.53
N VAL A 40 6.07 -11.73 6.96
CA VAL A 40 5.64 -11.67 8.38
C VAL A 40 4.87 -12.93 8.75
N LEU A 41 3.95 -13.41 7.91
CA LEU A 41 3.24 -14.67 8.10
C LEU A 41 4.21 -15.86 8.17
N ARG A 42 5.17 -15.93 7.24
CA ARG A 42 6.22 -16.98 7.22
C ARG A 42 6.99 -17.02 8.55
N GLY A 43 7.28 -15.86 9.14
CA GLY A 43 7.94 -15.75 10.44
C GLY A 43 7.02 -16.04 11.64
N GLY A 44 5.74 -16.36 11.41
CA GLY A 44 4.75 -16.60 12.49
C GLY A 44 4.19 -15.33 13.11
N GLY A 45 4.38 -14.16 12.48
CA GLY A 45 3.75 -12.91 12.92
C GLY A 45 2.23 -12.94 12.69
N VAL A 46 1.50 -12.19 13.51
CA VAL A 46 0.01 -12.18 13.53
C VAL A 46 -0.61 -10.92 12.92
N GLY A 47 0.20 -9.94 12.58
CA GLY A 47 -0.22 -8.70 11.94
C GLY A 47 0.96 -7.88 11.46
N MET A 48 0.69 -6.90 10.59
CA MET A 48 1.71 -6.00 10.06
C MET A 48 1.23 -4.54 10.16
N ILE A 49 2.15 -3.66 10.52
CA ILE A 49 1.99 -2.22 10.30
C ILE A 49 2.97 -1.82 9.22
N LEU A 50 2.46 -1.50 8.04
CA LEU A 50 3.25 -1.00 6.93
C LEU A 50 3.36 0.51 7.04
N VAL A 51 4.57 1.03 7.10
CA VAL A 51 4.80 2.46 7.30
C VAL A 51 5.47 3.08 6.07
N ASN A 52 4.88 4.12 5.53
CA ASN A 52 5.53 4.97 4.54
C ASN A 52 6.58 5.85 5.22
N LEU A 53 7.78 5.94 4.65
CA LEU A 53 8.86 6.79 5.20
C LEU A 53 8.68 8.25 4.84
N THR A 54 8.02 8.52 3.73
CA THR A 54 7.57 9.84 3.27
C THR A 54 6.08 9.74 2.94
N ASP A 55 5.40 10.85 2.84
CA ASP A 55 3.99 10.85 2.47
C ASP A 55 3.78 10.20 1.09
N SER A 56 2.87 9.24 1.02
CA SER A 56 2.63 8.43 -0.18
C SER A 56 1.25 7.80 -0.13
N SER A 57 0.84 7.11 -1.21
CA SER A 57 -0.45 6.45 -1.30
C SER A 57 -0.64 5.36 -0.22
N LEU A 58 -1.86 5.26 0.29
CA LEU A 58 -2.33 4.22 1.19
C LEU A 58 -3.25 3.28 0.39
N ASP A 59 -2.64 2.39 -0.39
CA ASP A 59 -3.40 1.52 -1.28
C ASP A 59 -4.00 0.33 -0.51
N THR A 60 -5.16 -0.12 -0.96
CA THR A 60 -5.79 -1.34 -0.47
C THR A 60 -5.21 -2.54 -1.20
N ASP A 61 -4.44 -3.36 -0.49
CA ASP A 61 -3.84 -4.59 -1.01
C ASP A 61 -4.44 -5.82 -0.32
N LYS A 62 -4.45 -6.97 -1.01
CA LYS A 62 -4.79 -8.26 -0.41
C LYS A 62 -3.58 -8.79 0.36
N HIS A 63 -3.45 -8.43 1.61
CA HIS A 63 -2.38 -8.88 2.50
C HIS A 63 -2.61 -10.31 3.02
N ALA A 64 -1.52 -11.03 3.29
CA ALA A 64 -1.57 -12.39 3.84
C ALA A 64 -2.01 -12.45 5.32
N ILE A 65 -1.93 -11.33 6.03
CA ILE A 65 -2.31 -11.15 7.45
C ILE A 65 -2.97 -9.79 7.64
N PRO A 66 -3.69 -9.55 8.76
CA PRO A 66 -4.22 -8.24 9.10
C PRO A 66 -3.13 -7.17 9.02
N THR A 67 -3.36 -6.13 8.22
CA THR A 67 -2.37 -5.09 7.95
C THR A 67 -3.00 -3.72 8.00
N VAL A 68 -2.28 -2.77 8.60
CA VAL A 68 -2.59 -1.34 8.57
C VAL A 68 -1.45 -0.63 7.85
N HIS A 69 -1.78 0.28 6.94
CA HIS A 69 -0.82 1.09 6.19
C HIS A 69 -0.96 2.55 6.64
N VAL A 70 0.17 3.20 6.97
CA VAL A 70 0.17 4.56 7.54
C VAL A 70 1.22 5.47 6.90
N ASN A 71 0.93 6.77 6.92
CA ASN A 71 1.82 7.85 6.50
C ASN A 71 2.44 8.59 7.71
N PRO A 72 3.50 9.37 7.52
CA PRO A 72 3.90 10.38 8.49
C PRO A 72 2.73 11.32 8.82
N PRO A 73 2.62 11.82 10.07
CA PRO A 73 3.55 11.65 11.20
C PRO A 73 3.33 10.35 12.00
N ALA A 74 2.29 9.56 11.69
CA ALA A 74 2.00 8.31 12.40
C ALA A 74 3.16 7.31 12.34
N THR A 75 3.86 7.26 11.20
CA THR A 75 5.06 6.42 11.02
C THR A 75 6.09 6.64 12.13
N GLN A 76 6.48 7.90 12.37
CA GLN A 76 7.47 8.21 13.39
C GLN A 76 6.95 7.92 14.79
N THR A 77 5.70 8.31 15.07
CA THR A 77 5.05 8.04 16.37
C THR A 77 5.04 6.54 16.70
N ILE A 78 4.73 5.67 15.73
CA ILE A 78 4.70 4.22 15.92
C ILE A 78 6.11 3.69 16.19
N LYS A 79 7.09 4.10 15.39
CA LYS A 79 8.49 3.66 15.56
C LYS A 79 9.04 4.07 16.93
N ASP A 80 8.78 5.29 17.36
CA ASP A 80 9.23 5.80 18.67
C ASP A 80 8.61 5.02 19.81
N LYS A 81 7.30 4.75 19.76
CA LYS A 81 6.60 3.94 20.78
C LYS A 81 7.15 2.51 20.87
N VAL A 82 7.39 1.85 19.72
CA VAL A 82 7.95 0.50 19.67
C VAL A 82 9.40 0.48 20.19
N THR A 83 10.17 1.53 19.89
CA THR A 83 11.56 1.65 20.38
C THR A 83 11.60 1.89 21.88
N ALA A 84 10.72 2.75 22.39
CA ALA A 84 10.65 3.06 23.82
C ALA A 84 10.12 1.89 24.66
N ASN A 85 9.20 1.09 24.11
CA ASN A 85 8.62 -0.07 24.78
C ASN A 85 8.43 -1.24 23.78
N PRO A 86 9.43 -2.11 23.62
CA PRO A 86 9.33 -3.29 22.74
C PRO A 86 8.25 -4.31 23.13
N ALA A 87 7.71 -4.22 24.34
CA ALA A 87 6.63 -5.07 24.85
C ALA A 87 5.24 -4.43 24.65
N ILE A 88 5.15 -3.29 23.95
CA ILE A 88 3.87 -2.64 23.69
C ILE A 88 2.91 -3.58 22.95
N THR A 89 1.66 -3.58 23.37
CA THR A 89 0.59 -4.30 22.68
C THR A 89 -0.22 -3.36 21.80
N VAL A 90 -0.70 -3.88 20.68
CA VAL A 90 -1.52 -3.14 19.71
C VAL A 90 -2.76 -3.94 19.34
N SER A 91 -3.83 -3.23 18.97
CA SER A 91 -5.02 -3.83 18.35
C SER A 91 -5.19 -3.27 16.96
N LEU A 92 -5.36 -4.14 15.97
CA LEU A 92 -5.74 -3.75 14.62
C LEU A 92 -7.26 -3.83 14.52
N ILE A 93 -7.91 -2.68 14.33
CA ILE A 93 -9.38 -2.56 14.32
C ILE A 93 -9.81 -2.25 12.89
N ASN A 94 -10.70 -3.08 12.31
CA ASN A 94 -11.20 -2.89 10.93
C ASN A 94 -12.33 -1.84 10.91
N ARG A 95 -12.05 -0.63 11.37
CA ARG A 95 -12.92 0.54 11.25
C ARG A 95 -12.14 1.80 11.59
N ASP A 96 -12.56 2.93 11.05
CA ASP A 96 -12.08 4.22 11.54
C ASP A 96 -12.58 4.48 12.96
N THR A 97 -11.65 4.75 13.88
CA THR A 97 -11.92 5.10 15.28
C THR A 97 -11.47 6.51 15.63
N THR A 98 -10.98 7.27 14.66
CA THR A 98 -10.46 8.63 14.88
C THR A 98 -11.57 9.65 15.10
N GLY A 99 -12.76 9.42 14.49
CA GLY A 99 -13.84 10.38 14.47
C GLY A 99 -13.53 11.65 13.67
N LEU A 100 -12.43 11.65 12.93
CA LEU A 100 -12.07 12.76 12.06
C LEU A 100 -12.95 12.74 10.80
N PRO A 101 -13.25 13.91 10.21
CA PRO A 101 -13.93 13.97 8.93
C PRO A 101 -13.17 13.17 7.87
N LEU A 102 -13.89 12.35 7.11
CA LEU A 102 -13.32 11.71 5.92
C LEU A 102 -13.01 12.79 4.87
N GLU A 103 -11.92 12.59 4.16
CA GLU A 103 -11.59 13.46 3.03
C GLU A 103 -12.69 13.40 1.97
N ALA A 104 -12.98 14.56 1.35
CA ALA A 104 -13.97 14.63 0.30
C ALA A 104 -13.61 13.73 -0.89
N GLN A 105 -14.58 13.01 -1.40
CA GLN A 105 -14.42 12.16 -2.57
C GLN A 105 -15.25 12.70 -3.75
N PRO A 106 -14.82 12.53 -5.02
CA PRO A 106 -13.59 11.88 -5.46
C PRO A 106 -12.34 12.77 -5.33
N GLN A 107 -11.16 12.15 -5.17
CA GLN A 107 -9.86 12.82 -5.14
C GLN A 107 -8.89 12.19 -6.12
N ILE A 108 -7.96 13.00 -6.61
CA ILE A 108 -6.84 12.49 -7.43
C ILE A 108 -5.85 11.77 -6.52
N ALA A 109 -5.60 10.50 -6.84
CA ALA A 109 -4.66 9.67 -6.10
C ALA A 109 -3.26 10.29 -6.07
N GLY A 110 -2.57 10.18 -4.93
CA GLY A 110 -1.25 10.76 -4.74
C GLY A 110 -0.17 10.24 -5.70
N PHE A 111 -0.35 9.03 -6.23
CA PHE A 111 0.55 8.46 -7.24
C PHE A 111 0.29 8.97 -8.68
N SER A 112 -0.80 9.67 -8.93
CA SER A 112 -1.09 10.21 -10.27
C SER A 112 -0.11 11.31 -10.61
N SER A 113 0.54 11.19 -11.76
CA SER A 113 1.43 12.23 -12.25
C SER A 113 0.64 13.51 -12.56
N ARG A 114 1.21 14.64 -12.18
CA ARG A 114 0.66 15.97 -12.42
C ARG A 114 1.37 16.59 -13.61
N GLY A 115 0.58 17.21 -14.51
CA GLY A 115 1.15 17.99 -15.58
C GLY A 115 1.92 19.25 -15.10
N PRO A 116 2.46 20.02 -16.03
CA PRO A 116 2.39 19.81 -17.47
C PRO A 116 3.34 18.71 -17.98
N LEU A 117 3.14 18.26 -19.23
CA LEU A 117 4.09 17.36 -19.88
C LEU A 117 5.42 18.09 -20.11
N LEU A 118 6.51 17.59 -19.50
CA LEU A 118 7.83 18.23 -19.59
C LEU A 118 8.68 17.74 -20.77
N ALA A 119 8.20 16.72 -21.51
CA ALA A 119 8.89 16.24 -22.69
C ALA A 119 8.80 17.29 -23.82
N THR A 120 9.92 17.59 -24.44
CA THR A 120 10.00 18.49 -25.62
C THR A 120 9.63 19.95 -25.37
N ASP A 121 9.92 20.51 -24.21
CA ASP A 121 9.57 21.89 -23.82
C ASP A 121 8.09 22.24 -24.08
N SER A 122 7.21 21.22 -24.04
CA SER A 122 5.82 21.43 -24.33
C SER A 122 5.08 21.92 -23.08
N ASP A 123 4.18 22.86 -23.28
CA ASP A 123 3.26 23.39 -22.30
C ASP A 123 1.90 22.67 -22.30
N LEU A 124 1.87 21.44 -22.81
CA LEU A 124 0.65 20.64 -22.85
C LEU A 124 0.16 20.29 -21.46
N LEU A 125 -1.05 20.72 -21.17
CA LEU A 125 -1.73 20.30 -19.95
C LEU A 125 -2.07 18.81 -20.05
N LYS A 126 -1.63 18.04 -19.06
CA LYS A 126 -1.91 16.62 -18.87
C LYS A 126 -2.06 16.35 -17.37
N PRO A 127 -2.88 15.39 -16.96
CA PRO A 127 -3.82 14.58 -17.77
C PRO A 127 -5.04 15.37 -18.23
N ASP A 128 -5.72 14.90 -19.31
CA ASP A 128 -6.93 15.55 -19.84
C ASP A 128 -8.18 15.15 -19.06
N VAL A 129 -8.23 13.92 -18.60
CA VAL A 129 -9.38 13.32 -17.90
C VAL A 129 -8.93 12.47 -16.74
N SER A 130 -9.83 12.20 -15.82
CA SER A 130 -9.63 11.28 -14.71
C SER A 130 -10.69 10.18 -14.70
N ALA A 131 -10.30 9.02 -14.19
CA ALA A 131 -11.19 7.87 -14.03
C ALA A 131 -10.79 7.07 -12.77
N PRO A 132 -11.65 6.18 -12.27
CA PRO A 132 -11.32 5.35 -11.13
C PRO A 132 -10.03 4.56 -11.35
N GLY A 133 -9.09 4.66 -10.42
CA GLY A 133 -7.78 4.02 -10.50
C GLY A 133 -7.24 3.47 -9.18
N VAL A 134 -8.04 3.52 -8.10
CA VAL A 134 -7.65 3.03 -6.78
C VAL A 134 -8.53 1.84 -6.39
N ALA A 135 -7.89 0.74 -5.95
CA ALA A 135 -8.55 -0.48 -5.52
C ALA A 135 -9.53 -1.04 -6.58
N ILE A 136 -9.12 -1.09 -7.82
CA ILE A 136 -9.91 -1.60 -8.93
C ILE A 136 -9.85 -3.13 -8.96
N LEU A 137 -11.00 -3.78 -8.81
CA LEU A 137 -11.14 -5.23 -8.96
C LEU A 137 -11.20 -5.57 -10.45
N ALA A 138 -10.26 -6.37 -10.90
CA ALA A 138 -10.18 -6.83 -12.30
C ALA A 138 -9.56 -8.23 -12.39
N GLY A 139 -9.60 -8.80 -13.60
CA GLY A 139 -8.89 -10.05 -13.89
C GLY A 139 -7.39 -9.90 -13.74
N VAL A 140 -6.75 -10.86 -13.13
CA VAL A 140 -5.29 -10.93 -12.95
C VAL A 140 -4.77 -12.29 -13.40
N SER A 141 -3.47 -12.37 -13.68
CA SER A 141 -2.84 -13.66 -14.02
C SER A 141 -2.78 -14.56 -12.78
N PRO A 142 -3.33 -15.77 -12.82
CA PRO A 142 -3.28 -16.69 -11.69
C PRO A 142 -1.84 -17.14 -11.37
N ILE A 143 -0.91 -17.04 -12.31
CA ILE A 143 0.50 -17.40 -12.10
C ILE A 143 1.17 -16.47 -11.09
N GLY A 144 0.84 -15.16 -11.15
CA GLY A 144 1.42 -14.16 -10.23
C GLY A 144 0.68 -14.00 -8.91
N THR A 145 -0.52 -14.56 -8.78
CA THR A 145 -1.43 -14.34 -7.63
C THR A 145 -1.67 -15.58 -6.78
N GLY A 146 -0.93 -16.67 -7.04
CA GLY A 146 -1.12 -17.92 -6.29
C GLY A 146 -2.43 -18.64 -6.61
N GLY A 147 -3.00 -18.44 -7.80
CA GLY A 147 -4.20 -19.08 -8.29
C GLY A 147 -5.45 -18.20 -8.34
N ASP A 148 -5.40 -16.97 -7.83
CA ASP A 148 -6.52 -16.03 -7.95
C ASP A 148 -6.65 -15.51 -9.40
N ASN A 149 -7.88 -15.51 -9.92
CA ASN A 149 -8.22 -14.97 -11.24
C ASN A 149 -8.64 -13.48 -11.20
N PHE A 150 -8.90 -12.96 -10.01
CA PHE A 150 -9.30 -11.58 -9.79
C PHE A 150 -8.48 -10.99 -8.65
N GLY A 151 -8.17 -9.71 -8.75
CA GLY A 151 -7.41 -9.01 -7.73
C GLY A 151 -7.67 -7.51 -7.74
N PHE A 152 -7.32 -6.85 -6.64
CA PHE A 152 -7.36 -5.40 -6.55
C PHE A 152 -6.00 -4.83 -6.93
N LEU A 153 -6.01 -3.87 -7.87
CA LEU A 153 -4.83 -3.11 -8.27
C LEU A 153 -5.14 -1.60 -8.22
N SER A 154 -4.09 -0.81 -7.96
CA SER A 154 -4.19 0.65 -7.98
C SER A 154 -3.13 1.22 -8.91
N GLY A 155 -3.51 2.21 -9.70
CA GLY A 155 -2.61 2.87 -10.64
C GLY A 155 -3.37 3.63 -11.73
N THR A 156 -2.67 4.54 -12.38
CA THR A 156 -3.17 5.18 -13.62
C THR A 156 -3.41 4.15 -14.72
N SER A 157 -2.70 3.02 -14.69
CA SER A 157 -2.92 1.85 -15.55
C SER A 157 -4.30 1.20 -15.38
N MET A 158 -4.97 1.39 -14.23
CA MET A 158 -6.33 0.94 -13.96
C MET A 158 -7.36 2.00 -14.36
N ALA A 159 -7.01 3.28 -14.31
CA ALA A 159 -7.85 4.38 -14.79
C ALA A 159 -7.96 4.42 -16.33
N ALA A 160 -6.85 4.19 -17.04
CA ALA A 160 -6.80 4.27 -18.50
C ALA A 160 -7.82 3.35 -19.21
N PRO A 161 -8.00 2.06 -18.87
CA PRO A 161 -8.99 1.21 -19.51
C PRO A 161 -10.44 1.63 -19.24
N HIS A 162 -10.74 2.32 -18.15
CA HIS A 162 -12.06 2.92 -17.97
C HIS A 162 -12.36 3.97 -19.05
N VAL A 163 -11.38 4.86 -19.31
CA VAL A 163 -11.51 5.87 -20.37
C VAL A 163 -11.59 5.23 -21.75
N ALA A 164 -10.78 4.21 -22.00
CA ALA A 164 -10.85 3.46 -23.27
C ALA A 164 -12.22 2.80 -23.49
N GLY A 165 -12.79 2.21 -22.42
CA GLY A 165 -14.14 1.64 -22.46
C GLY A 165 -15.22 2.68 -22.74
N PHE A 166 -15.14 3.85 -22.13
CA PHE A 166 -16.04 4.97 -22.44
C PHE A 166 -15.90 5.40 -23.92
N GLY A 167 -14.67 5.50 -24.44
CA GLY A 167 -14.45 5.81 -25.85
C GLY A 167 -15.13 4.80 -26.78
N ALA A 168 -15.04 3.51 -26.46
CA ALA A 168 -15.70 2.45 -27.24
C ALA A 168 -17.25 2.49 -27.18
N LEU A 169 -17.82 3.06 -26.13
CA LEU A 169 -19.27 3.21 -25.99
C LEU A 169 -19.83 4.45 -26.71
N ILE A 170 -18.99 5.42 -27.03
CA ILE A 170 -19.38 6.65 -27.73
C ILE A 170 -19.33 6.49 -29.28
N LEU A 171 -18.50 5.56 -29.75
CA LEU A 171 -18.35 5.26 -31.19
C LEU A 171 -19.48 4.38 -31.68
#